data_dc11d71274e202d77425cc3f098c6b01
#
_entry.id   dc11d71274e202d77425cc3f098c6b01
#
_cell.length_a   1.000
_cell.length_b   1.000
_cell.length_c   1.000
_cell.angle_alpha   90.00
_cell.angle_beta   90.00
_cell.angle_gamma   90.00
#
_symmetry.space_group_name_H-M   'P 1'
#
loop_
_entity.id
_entity.type
_entity.pdbx_description
1 polymer ?
#
loop_
_entity_poly.entity_id
_entity_poly.type
_entity_poly.pdbx_seq_one_letter_code
_entity_poly.pdbx_strand_id
1 'polypeptide(L)'
;MSRQFYDKHGGYLGHRDSGGSFYDSHGGYRGHVDEGGSIFNSRGGFQGHVSGGSFYGARGGYQGHGDAGGSFYGSDGGYEGRSDDGDGTAFGIFKSFFG
;
A
#
# COMPACT_ATOMS: atom_id res chain seq x y z
N MET A 1 -16.46 -1.97 -1.82
CA MET A 1 -15.67 -3.06 -2.36
C MET A 1 -14.28 -3.04 -1.78
N SER A 2 -13.73 -4.20 -1.49
CA SER A 2 -12.39 -4.29 -0.91
C SER A 2 -11.37 -4.65 -1.98
N ARG A 3 -10.12 -4.25 -1.74
CA ARG A 3 -8.97 -4.60 -2.55
C ARG A 3 -8.19 -5.67 -1.81
N GLN A 4 -7.75 -6.68 -2.54
CA GLN A 4 -6.95 -7.76 -1.97
C GLN A 4 -5.50 -7.56 -2.38
N PHE A 5 -4.57 -7.84 -1.48
CA PHE A 5 -3.14 -7.68 -1.74
C PHE A 5 -2.44 -9.02 -1.69
N TYR A 6 -1.52 -9.24 -2.63
CA TYR A 6 -0.77 -10.48 -2.75
C TYR A 6 0.71 -10.18 -2.90
N ASP A 7 1.55 -11.00 -2.28
CA ASP A 7 2.98 -10.82 -2.41
C ASP A 7 3.47 -11.33 -3.77
N LYS A 8 4.77 -11.24 -4.03
CA LYS A 8 5.32 -11.61 -5.32
C LYS A 8 5.24 -13.11 -5.60
N HIS A 9 4.95 -13.91 -4.59
CA HIS A 9 4.75 -15.36 -4.73
C HIS A 9 3.27 -15.73 -4.79
N GLY A 10 2.38 -14.74 -4.76
CA GLY A 10 0.95 -14.98 -4.82
C GLY A 10 0.28 -15.23 -3.48
N GLY A 11 1.01 -15.10 -2.37
CA GLY A 11 0.43 -15.27 -1.03
C GLY A 11 -0.44 -14.09 -0.63
N TYR A 12 -1.57 -14.38 0.00
CA TYR A 12 -2.49 -13.35 0.44
C TYR A 12 -1.91 -12.56 1.63
N LEU A 13 -1.91 -11.23 1.54
CA LEU A 13 -1.34 -10.38 2.57
C LEU A 13 -2.37 -9.61 3.39
N GLY A 14 -3.50 -9.27 2.78
CA GLY A 14 -4.51 -8.49 3.47
C GLY A 14 -5.39 -7.74 2.49
N HIS A 15 -6.15 -6.75 3.00
CA HIS A 15 -7.09 -6.05 2.13
C HIS A 15 -7.29 -4.59 2.59
N ARG A 16 -7.88 -3.82 1.70
CA ARG A 16 -8.27 -2.43 1.96
C ARG A 16 -9.77 -2.30 1.74
N ASP A 17 -10.48 -1.64 2.64
CA ASP A 17 -11.91 -1.42 2.46
C ASP A 17 -12.18 -0.14 1.66
N SER A 18 -13.45 0.16 1.38
CA SER A 18 -13.82 1.31 0.55
C SER A 18 -13.57 2.64 1.26
N GLY A 19 -13.40 2.63 2.56
CA GLY A 19 -13.12 3.83 3.33
C GLY A 19 -11.65 4.19 3.44
N GLY A 20 -10.77 3.38 2.85
CA GLY A 20 -9.34 3.63 2.88
C GLY A 20 -8.61 3.00 4.05
N SER A 21 -9.25 2.12 4.81
CA SER A 21 -8.63 1.41 5.92
C SER A 21 -8.00 0.11 5.45
N PHE A 22 -6.85 -0.23 6.02
CA PHE A 22 -6.08 -1.41 5.62
C PHE A 22 -6.07 -2.44 6.73
N TYR A 23 -6.21 -3.70 6.36
CA TYR A 23 -6.26 -4.83 7.30
C TYR A 23 -5.31 -5.92 6.81
N ASP A 24 -4.66 -6.61 7.76
CA ASP A 24 -3.75 -7.70 7.42
C ASP A 24 -4.53 -8.99 7.15
N SER A 25 -3.80 -10.09 6.89
CA SER A 25 -4.45 -11.36 6.54
C SER A 25 -5.24 -11.97 7.69
N HIS A 26 -5.04 -11.49 8.92
CA HIS A 26 -5.78 -11.94 10.09
C HIS A 26 -6.92 -11.00 10.44
N GLY A 27 -7.14 -9.95 9.64
CA GLY A 27 -8.18 -8.98 9.90
C GLY A 27 -7.80 -7.85 10.84
N GLY A 28 -6.54 -7.76 11.25
CA GLY A 28 -6.08 -6.71 12.13
C GLY A 28 -5.94 -5.38 11.39
N TYR A 29 -6.42 -4.30 12.02
CA TYR A 29 -6.33 -2.98 11.43
C TYR A 29 -4.89 -2.48 11.42
N ARG A 30 -4.43 -2.00 10.27
CA ARG A 30 -3.04 -1.55 10.10
C ARG A 30 -2.88 -0.05 9.88
N GLY A 31 -3.94 0.61 9.44
CA GLY A 31 -3.86 2.05 9.19
C GLY A 31 -4.77 2.45 8.05
N HIS A 32 -4.62 3.70 7.61
CA HIS A 32 -5.48 4.23 6.55
C HIS A 32 -4.75 5.26 5.71
N VAL A 33 -5.34 5.56 4.55
CA VAL A 33 -4.89 6.63 3.67
C VAL A 33 -6.02 7.64 3.54
N ASP A 34 -5.70 8.94 3.57
CA ASP A 34 -6.71 9.98 3.42
C ASP A 34 -6.85 10.41 1.96
N GLU A 35 -7.75 11.34 1.69
CA GLU A 35 -8.04 11.79 0.32
C GLU A 35 -6.87 12.50 -0.33
N GLY A 36 -6.00 13.08 0.46
CA GLY A 36 -4.83 13.78 -0.06
C GLY A 36 -3.66 12.88 -0.35
N GLY A 37 -3.78 11.58 -0.07
CA GLY A 37 -2.71 10.64 -0.29
C GLY A 37 -1.78 10.47 0.89
N SER A 38 -2.11 11.02 2.05
CA SER A 38 -1.31 10.84 3.26
C SER A 38 -1.67 9.52 3.93
N ILE A 39 -0.66 8.83 4.43
CA ILE A 39 -0.80 7.49 4.99
C ILE A 39 -0.52 7.54 6.48
N PHE A 40 -1.42 6.95 7.27
CA PHE A 40 -1.31 6.92 8.74
C PHE A 40 -1.40 5.49 9.25
N ASN A 41 -0.57 5.16 10.24
CA ASN A 41 -0.59 3.81 10.82
C ASN A 41 -1.77 3.66 11.80
N SER A 42 -1.88 2.48 12.42
CA SER A 42 -3.01 2.19 13.31
C SER A 42 -3.04 3.05 14.56
N ARG A 43 -1.94 3.75 14.86
CA ARG A 43 -1.86 4.66 16.00
C ARG A 43 -2.02 6.11 15.60
N GLY A 44 -2.29 6.38 14.31
CA GLY A 44 -2.42 7.72 13.80
C GLY A 44 -1.13 8.41 13.41
N GLY A 45 -0.01 7.69 13.44
CA GLY A 45 1.29 8.27 13.07
C GLY A 45 1.44 8.34 11.55
N PHE A 46 2.03 9.44 11.07
CA PHE A 46 2.25 9.63 9.64
C PHE A 46 3.29 8.66 9.10
N GLN A 47 2.95 7.91 8.04
CA GLN A 47 3.85 6.91 7.45
C GLN A 47 4.44 7.34 6.12
N GLY A 48 3.79 8.27 5.43
CA GLY A 48 4.26 8.68 4.11
C GLY A 48 3.10 9.14 3.25
N HIS A 49 3.35 9.25 1.95
CA HIS A 49 2.30 9.70 1.04
C HIS A 49 2.49 9.11 -0.35
N VAL A 50 1.42 9.16 -1.15
CA VAL A 50 1.46 8.74 -2.55
C VAL A 50 1.12 9.92 -3.44
N SER A 51 1.74 9.96 -4.61
CA SER A 51 1.51 11.01 -5.59
C SER A 51 1.82 10.44 -6.98
N GLY A 52 0.81 10.49 -7.87
CA GLY A 52 1.02 10.07 -9.26
C GLY A 52 1.50 8.65 -9.43
N GLY A 53 1.16 7.75 -8.53
CA GLY A 53 1.60 6.36 -8.59
C GLY A 53 2.88 6.08 -7.84
N SER A 54 3.58 7.12 -7.38
CA SER A 54 4.81 6.95 -6.61
C SER A 54 4.51 7.02 -5.12
N PHE A 55 5.23 6.23 -4.35
CA PHE A 55 5.06 6.14 -2.91
C PHE A 55 6.31 6.70 -2.22
N TYR A 56 6.10 7.56 -1.23
CA TYR A 56 7.19 8.21 -0.48
C TYR A 56 7.00 7.92 1.01
N GLY A 57 8.13 7.72 1.71
CA GLY A 57 8.10 7.48 3.14
C GLY A 57 7.85 8.77 3.93
N ALA A 58 7.83 8.64 5.26
CA ALA A 58 7.52 9.76 6.15
C ALA A 58 8.52 10.91 6.04
N ARG A 59 9.73 10.60 5.59
CA ARG A 59 10.80 11.59 5.45
C ARG A 59 10.93 12.10 4.02
N GLY A 60 10.01 11.70 3.14
CA GLY A 60 10.04 12.12 1.75
C GLY A 60 10.89 11.27 0.82
N GLY A 61 11.51 10.21 1.32
CA GLY A 61 12.33 9.33 0.48
C GLY A 61 11.47 8.46 -0.42
N TYR A 62 11.89 8.34 -1.69
CA TYR A 62 11.17 7.53 -2.67
C TYR A 62 11.21 6.05 -2.27
N GLN A 63 10.05 5.40 -2.23
CA GLN A 63 9.94 4.00 -1.80
C GLN A 63 9.54 3.05 -2.93
N GLY A 64 9.03 3.58 -4.02
CA GLY A 64 8.60 2.73 -5.12
C GLY A 64 7.39 3.30 -5.84
N HIS A 65 6.82 2.49 -6.74
CA HIS A 65 5.67 2.95 -7.52
C HIS A 65 4.76 1.78 -7.87
N GLY A 66 3.48 2.11 -8.12
CA GLY A 66 2.51 1.14 -8.60
C GLY A 66 2.13 1.46 -10.03
N ASP A 67 1.79 0.44 -10.82
CA ASP A 67 1.34 0.64 -12.17
C ASP A 67 -0.17 0.39 -12.29
N ALA A 68 -0.70 0.63 -13.50
CA ALA A 68 -2.14 0.50 -13.73
C ALA A 68 -2.60 -0.95 -13.79
N GLY A 69 -1.67 -1.91 -13.86
CA GLY A 69 -2.00 -3.32 -13.82
C GLY A 69 -2.12 -3.89 -12.42
N GLY A 70 -1.87 -3.07 -11.41
CA GLY A 70 -1.95 -3.50 -10.01
C GLY A 70 -0.63 -3.95 -9.41
N SER A 71 0.47 -3.89 -10.17
CA SER A 71 1.78 -4.31 -9.68
C SER A 71 2.47 -3.17 -8.96
N PHE A 72 3.22 -3.49 -7.92
CA PHE A 72 4.01 -2.51 -7.18
C PHE A 72 5.48 -2.89 -7.25
N TYR A 73 6.33 -1.88 -7.49
CA TYR A 73 7.78 -2.05 -7.61
C TYR A 73 8.48 -1.20 -6.55
N GLY A 74 9.52 -1.75 -5.94
CA GLY A 74 10.29 -1.03 -4.94
C GLY A 74 11.16 0.04 -5.55
N SER A 75 11.89 0.76 -4.69
CA SER A 75 12.72 1.88 -5.14
C SER A 75 13.87 1.46 -6.05
N ASP A 76 14.24 0.18 -6.02
CA ASP A 76 15.28 -0.36 -6.91
C ASP A 76 14.69 -0.98 -8.18
N GLY A 77 13.37 -0.90 -8.36
CA GLY A 77 12.69 -1.46 -9.52
C GLY A 77 12.27 -2.91 -9.39
N GLY A 78 12.55 -3.55 -8.27
CA GLY A 78 12.17 -4.95 -8.06
C GLY A 78 10.68 -5.11 -7.78
N TYR A 79 10.09 -6.15 -8.37
CA TYR A 79 8.67 -6.43 -8.16
C TYR A 79 8.42 -6.86 -6.71
N GLU A 80 7.44 -6.23 -6.07
CA GLU A 80 7.14 -6.49 -4.65
C GLU A 80 5.83 -7.23 -4.43
N GLY A 81 4.89 -7.10 -5.35
CA GLY A 81 3.59 -7.71 -5.19
C GLY A 81 2.53 -6.95 -5.96
N ARG A 82 1.26 -7.23 -5.68
CA ARG A 82 0.17 -6.65 -6.45
C ARG A 82 -1.11 -6.53 -5.64
N SER A 83 -2.00 -5.64 -6.10
CA SER A 83 -3.38 -5.62 -5.66
C SER A 83 -4.26 -6.16 -6.79
N ASP A 84 -5.45 -6.67 -6.47
CA ASP A 84 -6.28 -7.35 -7.44
C ASP A 84 -7.19 -6.43 -8.25
N ASP A 85 -7.23 -5.14 -7.93
CA ASP A 85 -8.16 -4.22 -8.60
C ASP A 85 -7.47 -3.26 -9.57
N GLY A 86 -6.18 -3.46 -9.84
CA GLY A 86 -5.47 -2.63 -10.80
C GLY A 86 -4.82 -1.38 -10.21
N ASP A 87 -4.75 -1.26 -8.89
CA ASP A 87 -4.12 -0.11 -8.25
C ASP A 87 -2.88 -0.56 -7.48
N GLY A 88 -1.74 -0.56 -8.16
CA GLY A 88 -0.49 -1.00 -7.56
C GLY A 88 -0.01 -0.11 -6.41
N THR A 89 -0.40 1.18 -6.43
CA THR A 89 -0.01 2.10 -5.35
C THR A 89 -0.60 1.67 -4.01
N ALA A 90 -1.80 1.09 -4.04
CA ALA A 90 -2.44 0.61 -2.81
C ALA A 90 -1.60 -0.47 -2.14
N PHE A 91 -0.94 -1.32 -2.93
CA PHE A 91 -0.04 -2.32 -2.37
C PHE A 91 1.14 -1.66 -1.65
N GLY A 92 1.69 -0.61 -2.24
CA GLY A 92 2.80 0.12 -1.62
C GLY A 92 2.40 0.71 -0.28
N ILE A 93 1.21 1.28 -0.20
CA ILE A 93 0.68 1.83 1.05
C ILE A 93 0.58 0.72 2.09
N PHE A 94 -0.02 -0.41 1.70
CA PHE A 94 -0.19 -1.54 2.60
C PHE A 94 1.17 -2.03 3.12
N LYS A 95 2.12 -2.19 2.22
CA LYS A 95 3.45 -2.69 2.57
C LYS A 95 4.15 -1.78 3.59
N SER A 96 3.91 -0.48 3.53
CA SER A 96 4.56 0.47 4.43
C SER A 96 4.24 0.21 5.90
N PHE A 97 3.11 -0.44 6.18
CA PHE A 97 2.70 -0.72 7.57
C PHE A 97 3.49 -1.88 8.18
N PHE A 98 4.26 -2.60 7.39
CA PHE A 98 5.00 -3.77 7.88
C PHE A 98 6.51 -3.54 7.92
N GLY A 99 6.94 -2.39 7.54
CA GLY A 99 8.32 -2.15 7.62
C GLY A 99 8.92 -1.16 6.77
#